data_8b0f0cd92128fa018911beb83002a627
#
_entry.id   8b0f0cd92128fa018911beb83002a627
#
_cell.length_a   1.000
_cell.length_b   1.000
_cell.length_c   1.000
_cell.angle_alpha   90.00
_cell.angle_beta   90.00
_cell.angle_gamma   90.00
#
_symmetry.space_group_name_H-M   'P 1'
#
loop_
_entity.id
_entity.type
_entity.pdbx_description
1 polymer ?
#
loop_
_entity_poly.entity_id
_entity_poly.type
_entity_poly.pdbx_seq_one_letter_code
_entity_poly.pdbx_strand_id
1 'polypeptide(L)'
;MHLDRQTMTLSGGEKQRIKLAAALQSQLTGIIYIFDEPTMGLHPKDTAGIINVLKELRDQENTVIVIEHDLDVIKAADYLIDLGPGAGKHGGQILALGTYHELQNNPSSITGQYFVNKKKCKRVYRTSNRYFEVKNAHVHNLKNIDVTFLVDCLNVVTGVSGSGKSTLVFAVLAKQHYRYFDDIIAVRQESITTTRRSNIATYTGIYDEIRKLFGSLEATKEMGFTAKHFSFNSQGGRCENCEGLGTVTSNMLFFKDVEVVCPVCQGKRFIPEILALKYHEHSIDDVLHLSVDEGVGFFSDCPKIIKTLKMLQDVGLGYLELGQVLTTLSGGEKQRLKLATTLLTNINKHNLYLIDEPTIGLHPLDIEHLLLLLDRIVDSGNTVVIVEHNQQIINAADWIVDLGPAGGNDGGYVIAAGTPNDIKGNENSIIGEFL
;
A
#
# COMPACT_ATOMS: atom_id res chain seq x y z
N MET A 1 -9.90 4.74 -24.28
CA MET A 1 -11.02 4.26 -23.42
C MET A 1 -12.29 4.26 -24.26
N HIS A 2 -13.09 3.19 -24.24
CA HIS A 2 -14.39 3.20 -24.91
C HIS A 2 -15.39 4.03 -24.08
N LEU A 3 -16.20 4.84 -24.77
CA LEU A 3 -17.13 5.76 -24.10
C LEU A 3 -18.30 5.06 -23.39
N ASP A 4 -18.60 3.82 -23.78
CA ASP A 4 -19.64 2.96 -23.21
C ASP A 4 -19.17 2.07 -22.05
N ARG A 5 -17.90 2.20 -21.64
CA ARG A 5 -17.32 1.40 -20.55
C ARG A 5 -17.98 1.76 -19.21
N GLN A 6 -18.46 0.75 -18.49
CA GLN A 6 -19.07 0.94 -17.18
C GLN A 6 -18.07 1.53 -16.18
N THR A 7 -18.48 2.57 -15.46
CA THR A 7 -17.62 3.27 -14.47
C THR A 7 -17.15 2.39 -13.32
N MET A 8 -17.87 1.32 -13.00
CA MET A 8 -17.47 0.35 -11.98
C MET A 8 -16.23 -0.47 -12.37
N THR A 9 -15.96 -0.60 -13.68
CA THR A 9 -14.82 -1.35 -14.21
C THR A 9 -13.56 -0.50 -14.35
N LEU A 10 -13.64 0.79 -14.04
CA LEU A 10 -12.52 1.71 -14.10
C LEU A 10 -11.61 1.54 -12.88
N SER A 11 -10.30 1.57 -13.12
CA SER A 11 -9.30 1.67 -12.05
C SER A 11 -9.44 2.97 -11.26
N GLY A 12 -8.83 3.04 -10.08
CA GLY A 12 -8.79 4.26 -9.26
C GLY A 12 -8.26 5.47 -10.03
N GLY A 13 -7.12 5.31 -10.69
CA GLY A 13 -6.50 6.35 -11.51
C GLY A 13 -7.34 6.75 -12.73
N GLU A 14 -8.02 5.81 -13.41
CA GLU A 14 -8.93 6.15 -14.51
C GLU A 14 -10.12 6.99 -14.02
N LYS A 15 -10.70 6.68 -12.86
CA LYS A 15 -11.78 7.48 -12.25
C LYS A 15 -11.32 8.89 -11.90
N GLN A 16 -10.11 9.04 -11.34
CA GLN A 16 -9.55 10.36 -11.02
C GLN A 16 -9.31 11.19 -12.28
N ARG A 17 -8.76 10.61 -13.34
CA ARG A 17 -8.56 11.31 -14.63
C ARG A 17 -9.86 11.81 -15.26
N ILE A 18 -10.94 11.05 -15.16
CA ILE A 18 -12.25 11.50 -15.62
C ILE A 18 -12.74 12.71 -14.79
N LYS A 19 -12.56 12.68 -13.47
CA LYS A 19 -12.89 13.81 -12.59
C LYS A 19 -12.05 15.05 -12.93
N LEU A 20 -10.76 14.86 -13.21
CA LEU A 20 -9.85 15.93 -13.59
C LEU A 20 -10.25 16.54 -14.93
N ALA A 21 -10.58 15.71 -15.93
CA ALA A 21 -11.09 16.19 -17.23
C ALA A 21 -12.42 16.95 -17.09
N ALA A 22 -13.31 16.51 -16.21
CA ALA A 22 -14.55 17.22 -15.91
C ALA A 22 -14.29 18.57 -15.21
N ALA A 23 -13.29 18.64 -14.32
CA ALA A 23 -12.89 19.89 -13.68
C ALA A 23 -12.36 20.92 -14.68
N LEU A 24 -11.55 20.48 -15.66
CA LEU A 24 -11.06 21.35 -16.75
C LEU A 24 -12.17 21.93 -17.63
N GLN A 25 -13.27 21.19 -17.82
CA GLN A 25 -14.41 21.68 -18.59
C GLN A 25 -15.26 22.70 -17.83
N SER A 26 -15.06 22.80 -16.53
CA SER A 26 -15.72 23.81 -15.69
C SER A 26 -15.11 25.18 -16.01
N GLN A 27 -15.96 26.13 -16.42
CA GLN A 27 -15.56 27.53 -16.62
C GLN A 27 -15.58 28.35 -15.31
N LEU A 28 -15.63 27.69 -14.18
CA LEU A 28 -15.65 28.32 -12.87
C LEU A 28 -14.25 28.80 -12.50
N THR A 29 -14.16 30.01 -11.94
CA THR A 29 -12.93 30.65 -11.43
C THR A 29 -13.04 30.89 -9.93
N GLY A 30 -11.89 31.06 -9.25
CA GLY A 30 -11.86 31.30 -7.82
C GLY A 30 -12.21 30.07 -6.97
N ILE A 31 -12.08 28.86 -7.52
CA ILE A 31 -12.36 27.60 -6.84
C ILE A 31 -11.09 27.03 -6.24
N ILE A 32 -11.22 26.33 -5.12
CA ILE A 32 -10.17 25.49 -4.54
C ILE A 32 -10.41 24.04 -5.01
N TYR A 33 -9.49 23.51 -5.81
CA TYR A 33 -9.45 22.11 -6.21
C TYR A 33 -8.48 21.37 -5.29
N ILE A 34 -8.91 20.25 -4.73
CA ILE A 34 -8.08 19.38 -3.90
C ILE A 34 -8.01 18.01 -4.58
N PHE A 35 -6.80 17.60 -4.95
CA PHE A 35 -6.53 16.29 -5.55
C PHE A 35 -5.65 15.44 -4.64
N ASP A 36 -6.08 14.21 -4.40
CA ASP A 36 -5.38 13.23 -3.61
C ASP A 36 -4.76 12.17 -4.54
N GLU A 37 -3.43 12.13 -4.61
CA GLU A 37 -2.62 11.24 -5.47
C GLU A 37 -3.12 11.14 -6.94
N PRO A 38 -3.25 12.24 -7.69
CA PRO A 38 -3.79 12.20 -9.05
C PRO A 38 -2.91 11.43 -10.04
N THR A 39 -1.64 11.18 -9.73
CA THR A 39 -0.72 10.39 -10.56
C THR A 39 -0.66 8.91 -10.18
N MET A 40 -1.46 8.48 -9.20
CA MET A 40 -1.48 7.10 -8.72
C MET A 40 -1.66 6.08 -9.85
N GLY A 41 -0.72 5.11 -9.95
CA GLY A 41 -0.75 4.04 -10.97
C GLY A 41 -0.51 4.54 -12.40
N LEU A 42 0.09 5.71 -12.58
CA LEU A 42 0.47 6.24 -13.88
C LEU A 42 1.90 5.88 -14.26
N HIS A 43 2.09 5.65 -15.55
CA HIS A 43 3.43 5.60 -16.10
C HIS A 43 4.05 7.02 -16.11
N PRO A 44 5.38 7.20 -15.89
CA PRO A 44 6.03 8.51 -15.90
C PRO A 44 5.72 9.39 -17.11
N LYS A 45 5.55 8.78 -18.29
CA LYS A 45 5.11 9.48 -19.50
C LYS A 45 3.74 10.15 -19.34
N ASP A 46 2.82 9.54 -18.61
CA ASP A 46 1.46 10.05 -18.43
C ASP A 46 1.40 11.14 -17.34
N THR A 47 2.34 11.16 -16.39
CA THR A 47 2.46 12.17 -15.33
C THR A 47 2.60 13.57 -15.89
N ALA A 48 3.38 13.77 -16.95
CA ALA A 48 3.55 15.07 -17.59
C ALA A 48 2.22 15.66 -18.09
N GLY A 49 1.32 14.82 -18.60
CA GLY A 49 -0.03 15.23 -19.01
C GLY A 49 -0.87 15.74 -17.82
N ILE A 50 -0.79 15.06 -16.69
CA ILE A 50 -1.50 15.48 -15.46
C ILE A 50 -0.94 16.82 -14.94
N ILE A 51 0.39 16.99 -14.92
CA ILE A 51 1.02 18.25 -14.52
C ILE A 51 0.53 19.42 -15.36
N ASN A 52 0.42 19.25 -16.68
CA ASN A 52 -0.09 20.28 -17.56
C ASN A 52 -1.55 20.65 -17.23
N VAL A 53 -2.40 19.65 -17.02
CA VAL A 53 -3.80 19.85 -16.62
C VAL A 53 -3.91 20.60 -15.29
N LEU A 54 -3.11 20.26 -14.29
CA LEU A 54 -3.10 20.97 -13.00
C LEU A 54 -2.67 22.43 -13.16
N LYS A 55 -1.68 22.70 -14.03
CA LYS A 55 -1.24 24.07 -14.35
C LYS A 55 -2.33 24.84 -15.10
N GLU A 56 -3.03 24.24 -16.05
CA GLU A 56 -4.14 24.87 -16.74
C GLU A 56 -5.27 25.26 -15.79
N LEU A 57 -5.62 24.39 -14.84
CA LEU A 57 -6.62 24.72 -13.80
C LEU A 57 -6.16 25.90 -12.93
N ARG A 58 -4.89 25.94 -12.54
CA ARG A 58 -4.31 27.06 -11.77
C ARG A 58 -4.38 28.38 -12.61
N ASP A 59 -3.98 28.31 -13.86
CA ASP A 59 -3.90 29.46 -14.75
C ASP A 59 -5.31 30.05 -15.11
N GLN A 60 -6.39 29.30 -14.83
CA GLN A 60 -7.78 29.76 -14.86
C GLN A 60 -8.20 30.49 -13.54
N GLU A 61 -7.26 31.07 -12.81
CA GLU A 61 -7.49 31.79 -11.54
C GLU A 61 -8.05 30.92 -10.41
N ASN A 62 -7.72 29.64 -10.39
CA ASN A 62 -8.06 28.71 -9.32
C ASN A 62 -6.87 28.42 -8.41
N THR A 63 -7.18 27.96 -7.19
CA THR A 63 -6.18 27.39 -6.28
C THR A 63 -6.20 25.86 -6.41
N VAL A 64 -5.05 25.28 -6.70
CA VAL A 64 -4.92 23.82 -6.86
C VAL A 64 -4.04 23.28 -5.75
N ILE A 65 -4.60 22.43 -4.88
CA ILE A 65 -3.90 21.74 -3.79
C ILE A 65 -3.78 20.27 -4.19
N VAL A 66 -2.55 19.75 -4.19
CA VAL A 66 -2.27 18.35 -4.58
C VAL A 66 -1.54 17.66 -3.45
N ILE A 67 -2.05 16.52 -3.02
CA ILE A 67 -1.35 15.59 -2.13
C ILE A 67 -0.65 14.60 -3.03
N GLU A 68 0.69 14.53 -2.97
CA GLU A 68 1.47 13.72 -3.92
C GLU A 68 2.80 13.25 -3.36
N HIS A 69 3.25 12.13 -3.92
CA HIS A 69 4.58 11.54 -3.68
C HIS A 69 5.41 11.46 -4.97
N ASP A 70 4.80 11.72 -6.13
CA ASP A 70 5.49 11.75 -7.42
C ASP A 70 6.46 12.92 -7.49
N LEU A 71 7.73 12.61 -7.77
CA LEU A 71 8.81 13.58 -7.75
C LEU A 71 8.67 14.67 -8.84
N ASP A 72 8.06 14.35 -9.96
CA ASP A 72 7.92 15.30 -11.07
C ASP A 72 6.78 16.28 -10.79
N VAL A 73 5.69 15.82 -10.13
CA VAL A 73 4.64 16.72 -9.64
C VAL A 73 5.18 17.65 -8.55
N ILE A 74 5.94 17.12 -7.58
CA ILE A 74 6.55 17.91 -6.51
C ILE A 74 7.47 18.99 -7.08
N LYS A 75 8.31 18.66 -8.06
CA LYS A 75 9.18 19.64 -8.75
C LYS A 75 8.41 20.70 -9.52
N ALA A 76 7.23 20.34 -10.05
CA ALA A 76 6.41 21.24 -10.86
C ALA A 76 5.52 22.17 -10.04
N ALA A 77 5.41 21.97 -8.72
CA ALA A 77 4.61 22.78 -7.82
C ALA A 77 5.23 24.17 -7.60
N ASP A 78 4.38 25.19 -7.50
CA ASP A 78 4.79 26.56 -7.21
C ASP A 78 5.20 26.73 -5.73
N TYR A 79 4.52 25.98 -4.84
CA TYR A 79 4.75 26.03 -3.41
C TYR A 79 4.54 24.65 -2.79
N LEU A 80 5.40 24.29 -1.85
CA LEU A 80 5.41 22.98 -1.21
C LEU A 80 5.17 23.11 0.29
N ILE A 81 4.42 22.19 0.84
CA ILE A 81 4.21 21.99 2.27
C ILE A 81 4.69 20.59 2.62
N ASP A 82 5.83 20.49 3.31
CA ASP A 82 6.40 19.21 3.74
C ASP A 82 5.91 18.86 5.14
N LEU A 83 5.18 17.72 5.26
CA LEU A 83 4.59 17.24 6.50
C LEU A 83 5.37 16.02 7.02
N GLY A 84 5.60 15.97 8.35
CA GLY A 84 6.33 14.86 8.98
C GLY A 84 6.42 15.05 10.49
N PRO A 85 7.55 14.59 11.14
CA PRO A 85 8.68 13.84 10.55
C PRO A 85 8.37 12.37 10.24
N GLY A 86 7.34 11.81 10.87
CA GLY A 86 6.90 10.44 10.68
C GLY A 86 5.44 10.37 10.29
N ALA A 87 4.84 9.19 10.45
CA ALA A 87 3.42 8.96 10.23
C ALA A 87 2.68 8.76 11.57
N GLY A 88 1.35 8.78 11.57
CA GLY A 88 0.51 8.60 12.75
C GLY A 88 0.80 9.63 13.85
N LYS A 89 0.97 9.18 15.09
CA LYS A 89 1.20 10.05 16.27
C LYS A 89 2.49 10.89 16.17
N HIS A 90 3.44 10.47 15.37
CA HIS A 90 4.74 11.14 15.18
C HIS A 90 4.77 12.04 13.93
N GLY A 91 3.64 12.16 13.24
CA GLY A 91 3.45 12.97 12.05
C GLY A 91 2.66 14.27 12.30
N GLY A 92 2.12 14.82 11.22
CA GLY A 92 1.19 15.94 11.27
C GLY A 92 1.84 17.31 11.57
N GLN A 93 3.17 17.41 11.59
CA GLN A 93 3.88 18.67 11.78
C GLN A 93 4.35 19.21 10.43
N ILE A 94 4.32 20.52 10.27
CA ILE A 94 4.93 21.19 9.12
C ILE A 94 6.46 21.24 9.36
N LEU A 95 7.22 20.53 8.54
CA LEU A 95 8.68 20.49 8.60
C LEU A 95 9.31 21.61 7.79
N ALA A 96 8.76 21.91 6.64
CA ALA A 96 9.24 22.93 5.74
C ALA A 96 8.12 23.49 4.87
N LEU A 97 8.28 24.74 4.48
CA LEU A 97 7.42 25.47 3.56
C LEU A 97 8.30 26.18 2.54
N GLY A 98 7.86 26.28 1.30
CA GLY A 98 8.56 27.04 0.27
C GLY A 98 8.55 26.40 -1.11
N THR A 99 9.39 26.90 -1.98
CA THR A 99 9.66 26.38 -3.31
C THR A 99 10.46 25.08 -3.26
N TYR A 100 10.51 24.34 -4.35
CA TYR A 100 11.33 23.14 -4.49
C TYR A 100 12.80 23.38 -4.07
N HIS A 101 13.41 24.50 -4.50
CA HIS A 101 14.81 24.83 -4.16
C HIS A 101 15.01 25.17 -2.68
N GLU A 102 14.03 25.80 -2.04
CA GLU A 102 14.09 26.09 -0.61
C GLU A 102 14.02 24.81 0.22
N LEU A 103 13.16 23.87 -0.17
CA LEU A 103 13.07 22.57 0.51
C LEU A 103 14.35 21.75 0.36
N GLN A 104 14.98 21.74 -0.82
CA GLN A 104 16.28 21.05 -1.02
C GLN A 104 17.38 21.55 -0.08
N ASN A 105 17.36 22.84 0.23
CA ASN A 105 18.36 23.47 1.11
C ASN A 105 17.96 23.44 2.59
N ASN A 106 16.76 22.96 2.92
CA ASN A 106 16.28 22.89 4.29
C ASN A 106 16.62 21.52 4.92
N PRO A 107 17.52 21.47 5.93
CA PRO A 107 17.89 20.21 6.57
C PRO A 107 16.74 19.55 7.33
N SER A 108 15.69 20.29 7.69
CA SER A 108 14.49 19.73 8.35
C SER A 108 13.51 19.09 7.38
N SER A 109 13.61 19.38 6.08
CA SER A 109 12.73 18.78 5.07
C SER A 109 13.20 17.38 4.71
N ILE A 110 12.41 16.37 5.04
CA ILE A 110 12.68 14.98 4.69
C ILE A 110 12.61 14.80 3.18
N THR A 111 11.57 15.35 2.57
CA THR A 111 11.37 15.34 1.11
C THR A 111 12.50 16.08 0.39
N GLY A 112 12.89 17.25 0.89
CA GLY A 112 14.01 18.04 0.34
C GLY A 112 15.35 17.29 0.41
N GLN A 113 15.66 16.68 1.54
CA GLN A 113 16.88 15.88 1.73
C GLN A 113 16.92 14.65 0.82
N TYR A 114 15.78 14.01 0.56
CA TYR A 114 15.71 12.91 -0.41
C TYR A 114 16.15 13.35 -1.81
N PHE A 115 15.74 14.55 -2.27
CA PHE A 115 16.16 15.07 -3.58
C PHE A 115 17.66 15.31 -3.69
N VAL A 116 18.30 15.75 -2.61
CA VAL A 116 19.74 16.01 -2.57
C VAL A 116 20.54 14.71 -2.50
N ASN A 117 20.05 13.78 -1.67
CA ASN A 117 20.77 12.54 -1.31
C ASN A 117 20.36 11.33 -2.17
N LYS A 118 19.86 11.53 -3.40
CA LYS A 118 19.56 10.41 -4.30
C LYS A 118 20.77 9.46 -4.35
N LYS A 119 20.82 8.51 -3.42
CA LYS A 119 21.81 7.44 -3.45
C LYS A 119 21.52 6.60 -4.69
N LYS A 120 22.40 6.66 -5.68
CA LYS A 120 22.44 5.64 -6.73
C LYS A 120 22.89 4.35 -6.04
N CYS A 121 21.96 3.55 -5.56
CA CYS A 121 22.29 2.22 -5.09
C CYS A 121 22.87 1.45 -6.28
N LYS A 122 24.17 1.19 -6.25
CA LYS A 122 24.78 0.20 -7.13
C LYS A 122 24.29 -1.15 -6.64
N ARG A 123 23.24 -1.67 -7.26
CA ARG A 123 22.74 -3.00 -6.97
C ARG A 123 23.49 -4.01 -7.81
N VAL A 124 23.88 -5.12 -7.19
CA VAL A 124 24.30 -6.30 -7.89
C VAL A 124 23.02 -7.09 -8.22
N TYR A 125 22.68 -7.17 -9.50
CA TYR A 125 21.50 -7.91 -9.95
C TYR A 125 21.75 -9.42 -9.80
N ARG A 126 20.72 -10.14 -9.33
CA ARG A 126 20.75 -11.59 -9.30
C ARG A 126 20.68 -12.14 -10.72
N THR A 127 21.38 -13.24 -10.94
CA THR A 127 21.31 -13.99 -12.20
C THR A 127 20.77 -15.38 -11.90
N SER A 128 19.89 -15.88 -12.76
CA SER A 128 19.37 -17.24 -12.64
C SER A 128 19.50 -17.98 -13.96
N ASN A 129 19.93 -19.22 -13.90
CA ASN A 129 19.90 -20.14 -15.05
C ASN A 129 18.56 -20.87 -15.18
N ARG A 130 17.63 -20.61 -14.25
CA ARG A 130 16.27 -21.17 -14.24
C ARG A 130 15.30 -20.10 -14.66
N TYR A 131 14.43 -20.43 -15.58
CA TYR A 131 13.40 -19.54 -16.06
C TYR A 131 12.08 -20.29 -16.25
N PHE A 132 11.00 -19.55 -16.26
CA PHE A 132 9.67 -20.04 -16.63
C PHE A 132 9.03 -19.11 -17.64
N GLU A 133 8.17 -19.68 -18.47
CA GLU A 133 7.63 -18.97 -19.63
C GLU A 133 6.11 -18.97 -19.62
N VAL A 134 5.56 -17.87 -20.05
CA VAL A 134 4.17 -17.75 -20.50
C VAL A 134 4.21 -17.81 -22.01
N LYS A 135 3.49 -18.72 -22.65
CA LYS A 135 3.44 -18.86 -24.10
C LYS A 135 2.06 -18.51 -24.65
N ASN A 136 2.07 -17.86 -25.81
CA ASN A 136 0.87 -17.54 -26.59
C ASN A 136 -0.21 -16.83 -25.74
N ALA A 137 0.19 -15.87 -24.92
CA ALA A 137 -0.78 -15.10 -24.13
C ALA A 137 -1.60 -14.17 -25.01
N HIS A 138 -2.91 -14.41 -25.07
CA HIS A 138 -3.86 -13.70 -25.94
C HIS A 138 -5.13 -13.24 -25.21
N VAL A 139 -5.09 -13.15 -23.87
CA VAL A 139 -6.22 -12.72 -23.05
C VAL A 139 -6.38 -11.20 -23.13
N HIS A 140 -7.60 -10.71 -23.28
CA HIS A 140 -7.96 -9.30 -23.43
C HIS A 140 -7.20 -8.64 -24.59
N ASN A 141 -6.32 -7.68 -24.30
CA ASN A 141 -5.57 -6.92 -25.31
C ASN A 141 -4.20 -7.54 -25.66
N LEU A 142 -3.78 -8.64 -25.01
CA LEU A 142 -2.50 -9.28 -25.29
C LEU A 142 -2.47 -9.89 -26.70
N LYS A 143 -1.36 -9.71 -27.40
CA LYS A 143 -1.20 -10.02 -28.82
C LYS A 143 -0.38 -11.28 -29.08
N ASN A 144 -0.82 -12.42 -28.52
CA ASN A 144 -0.15 -13.73 -28.64
C ASN A 144 1.33 -13.65 -28.23
N ILE A 145 1.60 -13.05 -27.08
CA ILE A 145 2.96 -12.79 -26.61
C ILE A 145 3.54 -13.99 -25.88
N ASP A 146 4.84 -14.19 -26.07
CA ASP A 146 5.66 -15.10 -25.26
C ASP A 146 6.51 -14.26 -24.32
N VAL A 147 6.55 -14.63 -23.04
CA VAL A 147 7.24 -13.89 -21.98
C VAL A 147 8.02 -14.83 -21.08
N THR A 148 9.28 -14.49 -20.84
CA THR A 148 10.17 -15.23 -19.96
C THR A 148 10.38 -14.47 -18.66
N PHE A 149 10.35 -15.18 -17.53
CA PHE A 149 10.65 -14.71 -16.18
C PHE A 149 11.75 -15.52 -15.54
N LEU A 150 12.57 -14.90 -14.70
CA LEU A 150 13.63 -15.59 -13.98
C LEU A 150 13.12 -16.18 -12.66
N VAL A 151 13.52 -17.40 -12.35
CA VAL A 151 13.25 -18.06 -11.05
C VAL A 151 14.23 -17.55 -10.00
N ASP A 152 13.79 -17.41 -8.73
CA ASP A 152 14.55 -16.89 -7.59
C ASP A 152 15.08 -15.47 -7.81
N CYS A 153 14.30 -14.66 -8.49
CA CYS A 153 14.64 -13.28 -8.85
C CYS A 153 13.45 -12.33 -8.61
N LEU A 154 13.75 -11.06 -8.53
CA LEU A 154 12.78 -9.98 -8.58
C LEU A 154 12.51 -9.59 -10.03
N ASN A 155 11.37 -10.01 -10.55
CA ASN A 155 10.92 -9.66 -11.89
C ASN A 155 9.91 -8.49 -11.80
N VAL A 156 10.01 -7.54 -12.72
CA VAL A 156 9.08 -6.41 -12.81
C VAL A 156 8.42 -6.38 -14.18
N VAL A 157 7.09 -6.29 -14.21
CA VAL A 157 6.30 -6.05 -15.41
C VAL A 157 5.88 -4.58 -15.42
N THR A 158 6.38 -3.84 -16.38
CA THR A 158 6.14 -2.40 -16.54
C THR A 158 5.53 -2.08 -17.89
N GLY A 159 5.31 -0.81 -18.19
CA GLY A 159 4.76 -0.30 -19.44
C GLY A 159 3.61 0.68 -19.23
N VAL A 160 3.19 1.35 -20.29
CA VAL A 160 2.15 2.39 -20.23
C VAL A 160 0.81 1.88 -19.67
N SER A 161 -0.02 2.80 -19.18
CA SER A 161 -1.33 2.45 -18.63
C SER A 161 -2.20 1.75 -19.69
N GLY A 162 -2.82 0.61 -19.33
CA GLY A 162 -3.64 -0.17 -20.26
C GLY A 162 -2.87 -1.05 -21.26
N SER A 163 -1.54 -1.20 -21.14
CA SER A 163 -0.73 -2.06 -22.03
C SER A 163 -0.93 -3.57 -21.80
N GLY A 164 -1.65 -3.98 -20.75
CA GLY A 164 -1.95 -5.39 -20.49
C GLY A 164 -1.17 -6.01 -19.34
N LYS A 165 -0.42 -5.24 -18.53
CA LYS A 165 0.39 -5.71 -17.39
C LYS A 165 -0.39 -6.61 -16.43
N SER A 166 -1.47 -6.09 -15.84
CA SER A 166 -2.29 -6.84 -14.90
C SER A 166 -2.98 -8.05 -15.55
N THR A 167 -3.26 -7.98 -16.87
CA THR A 167 -3.76 -9.11 -17.64
C THR A 167 -2.69 -10.21 -17.73
N LEU A 168 -1.46 -9.87 -18.10
CA LEU A 168 -0.36 -10.84 -18.17
C LEU A 168 -0.12 -11.51 -16.81
N VAL A 169 0.00 -10.72 -15.75
CA VAL A 169 0.37 -11.24 -14.42
C VAL A 169 -0.80 -11.97 -13.76
N PHE A 170 -2.00 -11.39 -13.73
CA PHE A 170 -3.10 -11.92 -12.92
C PHE A 170 -4.16 -12.71 -13.67
N ALA A 171 -4.30 -12.51 -14.99
CA ALA A 171 -5.26 -13.29 -15.78
C ALA A 171 -4.60 -14.47 -16.51
N VAL A 172 -3.30 -14.38 -16.79
CA VAL A 172 -2.56 -15.44 -17.49
C VAL A 172 -1.63 -16.17 -16.52
N LEU A 173 -0.58 -15.50 -16.00
CA LEU A 173 0.47 -16.13 -15.21
C LEU A 173 -0.06 -16.73 -13.90
N ALA A 174 -0.97 -16.07 -13.19
CA ALA A 174 -1.56 -16.58 -11.95
C ALA A 174 -2.41 -17.86 -12.11
N LYS A 175 -2.82 -18.18 -13.34
CA LYS A 175 -3.69 -19.34 -13.64
C LYS A 175 -2.94 -20.56 -14.19
N GLN A 176 -1.65 -20.42 -14.44
CA GLN A 176 -0.81 -21.50 -14.96
C GLN A 176 -0.17 -22.25 -13.80
N HIS A 177 0.17 -23.52 -14.04
CA HIS A 177 0.93 -24.34 -13.10
C HIS A 177 2.38 -24.42 -13.54
N TYR A 178 3.29 -24.13 -12.62
CA TYR A 178 4.73 -24.16 -12.88
C TYR A 178 5.41 -25.14 -11.92
N ARG A 179 6.24 -26.02 -12.46
CA ARG A 179 6.94 -27.08 -11.70
C ARG A 179 7.92 -26.56 -10.64
N TYR A 180 8.24 -25.27 -10.69
CA TYR A 180 9.23 -24.67 -9.79
C TYR A 180 8.62 -24.14 -8.49
N PHE A 181 7.28 -24.01 -8.43
CA PHE A 181 6.61 -23.34 -7.32
C PHE A 181 5.63 -24.27 -6.62
N ASP A 182 5.65 -24.21 -5.29
CA ASP A 182 4.70 -24.92 -4.45
C ASP A 182 3.32 -24.27 -4.52
N ASP A 183 3.28 -22.92 -4.49
CA ASP A 183 2.07 -22.11 -4.58
C ASP A 183 2.29 -20.83 -5.41
N ILE A 184 1.21 -20.31 -5.98
CA ILE A 184 1.15 -18.98 -6.61
C ILE A 184 0.30 -18.07 -5.74
N ILE A 185 0.91 -17.01 -5.23
CA ILE A 185 0.34 -16.10 -4.26
C ILE A 185 0.12 -14.73 -4.90
N ALA A 186 -1.14 -14.36 -5.13
CA ALA A 186 -1.49 -13.08 -5.72
C ALA A 186 -1.90 -12.05 -4.65
N VAL A 187 -1.17 -10.93 -4.60
CA VAL A 187 -1.44 -9.79 -3.73
C VAL A 187 -1.88 -8.62 -4.60
N ARG A 188 -3.19 -8.39 -4.68
CA ARG A 188 -3.81 -7.31 -5.45
C ARG A 188 -4.39 -6.25 -4.53
N GLN A 189 -4.68 -5.08 -5.09
CA GLN A 189 -5.44 -4.01 -4.44
C GLN A 189 -6.92 -4.35 -4.18
N GLU A 190 -7.34 -5.57 -4.45
CA GLU A 190 -8.72 -5.99 -4.17
C GLU A 190 -9.07 -5.76 -2.70
N SER A 191 -10.27 -5.28 -2.47
CA SER A 191 -10.78 -4.98 -1.14
C SER A 191 -10.63 -6.21 -0.23
N ILE A 192 -9.84 -6.07 0.82
CA ILE A 192 -9.96 -6.98 1.97
C ILE A 192 -11.43 -6.93 2.38
N THR A 193 -12.07 -8.08 2.48
CA THR A 193 -13.44 -8.14 3.02
C THR A 193 -13.40 -7.62 4.45
N THR A 194 -13.79 -6.37 4.64
CA THR A 194 -13.71 -5.68 5.92
C THR A 194 -15.08 -5.63 6.55
N THR A 195 -15.16 -6.00 7.81
CA THR A 195 -16.29 -5.68 8.67
C THR A 195 -15.94 -4.49 9.55
N ARG A 196 -16.93 -3.78 10.08
CA ARG A 196 -16.71 -2.70 11.05
C ARG A 196 -15.97 -3.14 12.32
N ARG A 197 -15.90 -4.45 12.57
CA ARG A 197 -15.23 -5.08 13.72
C ARG A 197 -13.81 -5.52 13.43
N SER A 198 -13.41 -5.55 12.16
CA SER A 198 -12.07 -5.98 11.76
C SER A 198 -11.07 -4.85 11.97
N ASN A 199 -10.03 -5.11 12.74
CA ASN A 199 -8.90 -4.23 12.96
C ASN A 199 -7.57 -4.94 12.66
N ILE A 200 -6.45 -4.23 12.72
CA ILE A 200 -5.13 -4.77 12.41
C ILE A 200 -4.81 -5.99 13.28
N ALA A 201 -5.02 -5.90 14.59
CA ALA A 201 -4.71 -6.99 15.51
C ALA A 201 -5.52 -8.26 15.23
N THR A 202 -6.82 -8.11 14.87
CA THR A 202 -7.68 -9.26 14.54
C THR A 202 -7.33 -9.87 13.18
N TYR A 203 -7.02 -9.03 12.20
CA TYR A 203 -6.71 -9.49 10.84
C TYR A 203 -5.38 -10.26 10.79
N THR A 204 -4.39 -9.82 11.55
CA THR A 204 -3.08 -10.46 11.65
C THR A 204 -3.06 -11.67 12.58
N GLY A 205 -4.14 -11.88 13.34
CA GLY A 205 -4.26 -12.97 14.33
C GLY A 205 -3.54 -12.71 15.66
N ILE A 206 -2.81 -11.61 15.83
CA ILE A 206 -2.13 -11.30 17.10
C ILE A 206 -3.12 -11.02 18.23
N TYR A 207 -4.33 -10.61 17.93
CA TYR A 207 -5.35 -10.35 18.93
C TYR A 207 -5.67 -11.58 19.78
N ASP A 208 -5.63 -12.76 19.20
CA ASP A 208 -5.85 -14.01 19.93
C ASP A 208 -4.74 -14.28 20.95
N GLU A 209 -3.49 -13.97 20.62
CA GLU A 209 -2.36 -14.09 21.54
C GLU A 209 -2.44 -13.01 22.65
N ILE A 210 -2.83 -11.77 22.30
CA ILE A 210 -3.08 -10.70 23.29
C ILE A 210 -4.19 -11.11 24.27
N ARG A 211 -5.31 -11.64 23.78
CA ARG A 211 -6.40 -12.12 24.66
C ARG A 211 -5.96 -13.25 25.58
N LYS A 212 -5.14 -14.18 25.11
CA LYS A 212 -4.56 -15.25 25.93
C LYS A 212 -3.66 -14.69 27.02
N LEU A 213 -2.83 -13.68 26.69
CA LEU A 213 -1.95 -13.01 27.61
C LEU A 213 -2.75 -12.38 28.77
N PHE A 214 -3.75 -11.54 28.45
CA PHE A 214 -4.63 -10.94 29.46
C PHE A 214 -5.41 -11.99 30.28
N GLY A 215 -5.88 -13.07 29.62
CA GLY A 215 -6.56 -14.17 30.30
C GLY A 215 -5.68 -14.98 31.22
N SER A 216 -4.35 -14.90 31.09
CA SER A 216 -3.40 -15.62 31.97
C SER A 216 -3.03 -14.87 33.23
N LEU A 217 -3.35 -13.58 33.34
CA LEU A 217 -3.04 -12.75 34.50
C LEU A 217 -3.73 -13.29 35.78
N GLU A 218 -3.05 -13.23 36.93
CA GLU A 218 -3.62 -13.69 38.22
C GLU A 218 -4.88 -12.92 38.56
N ALA A 219 -4.86 -11.59 38.50
CA ALA A 219 -6.03 -10.74 38.73
C ALA A 219 -7.23 -11.10 37.82
N THR A 220 -6.97 -11.52 36.57
CA THR A 220 -8.02 -11.98 35.66
C THR A 220 -8.68 -13.26 36.14
N LYS A 221 -7.87 -14.21 36.65
CA LYS A 221 -8.37 -15.50 37.18
C LYS A 221 -9.13 -15.32 38.49
N GLU A 222 -8.63 -14.45 39.39
CA GLU A 222 -9.29 -14.11 40.66
C GLU A 222 -10.68 -13.51 40.45
N MET A 223 -10.85 -12.68 39.41
CA MET A 223 -12.14 -12.10 39.01
C MET A 223 -13.03 -13.07 38.20
N GLY A 224 -12.59 -14.31 37.93
CA GLY A 224 -13.33 -15.32 37.20
C GLY A 224 -13.40 -15.05 35.69
N PHE A 225 -12.57 -14.15 35.18
CA PHE A 225 -12.52 -13.87 33.76
C PHE A 225 -11.54 -14.80 33.01
N THR A 226 -11.71 -14.89 31.70
CA THR A 226 -10.89 -15.72 30.81
C THR A 226 -10.58 -14.94 29.53
N ALA A 227 -9.71 -15.45 28.66
CA ALA A 227 -9.39 -14.85 27.36
C ALA A 227 -10.64 -14.49 26.50
N LYS A 228 -11.77 -15.17 26.72
CA LYS A 228 -13.03 -14.88 26.02
C LYS A 228 -13.58 -13.49 26.35
N HIS A 229 -13.44 -13.07 27.61
CA HIS A 229 -13.96 -11.78 28.09
C HIS A 229 -13.20 -10.57 27.51
N PHE A 230 -11.97 -10.78 27.03
CA PHE A 230 -11.17 -9.77 26.31
C PHE A 230 -11.49 -9.71 24.82
N SER A 231 -12.61 -10.28 24.38
CA SER A 231 -13.09 -10.20 22.99
C SER A 231 -14.21 -9.15 22.89
N PHE A 232 -14.00 -8.12 22.10
CA PHE A 232 -15.07 -7.15 21.80
C PHE A 232 -16.19 -7.73 20.89
N ASN A 233 -16.03 -8.97 20.42
CA ASN A 233 -17.06 -9.68 19.66
C ASN A 233 -17.94 -10.60 20.53
N SER A 234 -17.52 -10.90 21.76
CA SER A 234 -18.20 -11.85 22.64
C SER A 234 -18.85 -11.14 23.83
N GLN A 235 -20.02 -11.59 24.25
CA GLN A 235 -20.67 -11.12 25.46
C GLN A 235 -19.87 -11.45 26.72
N GLY A 236 -20.07 -10.67 27.78
CA GLY A 236 -19.48 -10.88 29.11
C GLY A 236 -18.29 -9.99 29.44
N GLY A 237 -17.65 -9.35 28.42
CA GLY A 237 -16.57 -8.40 28.66
C GLY A 237 -16.67 -7.17 27.80
N ARG A 238 -17.42 -7.22 26.70
CA ARG A 238 -17.66 -6.10 25.81
C ARG A 238 -18.69 -5.13 26.39
N CYS A 239 -18.66 -3.88 25.98
CA CYS A 239 -19.74 -2.93 26.23
C CYS A 239 -20.99 -3.36 25.45
N GLU A 240 -22.08 -3.68 26.13
CA GLU A 240 -23.30 -4.15 25.47
C GLU A 240 -24.08 -3.01 24.78
N ASN A 241 -23.89 -1.74 25.17
CA ASN A 241 -24.54 -0.61 24.53
C ASN A 241 -24.08 -0.42 23.06
N CYS A 242 -22.79 -0.59 22.77
CA CYS A 242 -22.25 -0.52 21.40
C CYS A 242 -21.85 -1.91 20.86
N GLU A 243 -22.15 -2.96 21.61
CA GLU A 243 -21.78 -4.34 21.28
C GLU A 243 -20.29 -4.52 20.93
N GLY A 244 -19.42 -3.76 21.60
CA GLY A 244 -17.98 -3.78 21.40
C GLY A 244 -17.47 -2.99 20.17
N LEU A 245 -18.30 -2.21 19.50
CA LEU A 245 -17.88 -1.36 18.38
C LEU A 245 -17.15 -0.09 18.82
N GLY A 246 -17.41 0.41 20.04
CA GLY A 246 -16.89 1.70 20.51
C GLY A 246 -17.71 2.90 20.03
N THR A 247 -18.51 2.73 18.99
CA THR A 247 -19.40 3.74 18.39
C THR A 247 -20.83 3.24 18.32
N VAL A 248 -21.79 4.16 18.27
CA VAL A 248 -23.20 3.89 18.02
C VAL A 248 -23.65 4.69 16.80
N THR A 249 -24.54 4.11 16.01
CA THR A 249 -25.08 4.79 14.83
C THR A 249 -26.26 5.67 15.25
N SER A 250 -26.17 6.96 14.97
CA SER A 250 -27.30 7.89 15.12
C SER A 250 -27.98 8.05 13.76
N ASN A 251 -29.23 7.57 13.69
CA ASN A 251 -30.04 7.68 12.48
C ASN A 251 -30.54 9.13 12.33
N MET A 252 -30.16 9.76 11.23
CA MET A 252 -30.67 11.08 10.86
C MET A 252 -31.68 10.91 9.72
N LEU A 253 -32.95 11.29 9.97
CA LEU A 253 -34.09 11.07 9.05
C LEU A 253 -33.88 11.60 7.62
N PHE A 254 -32.99 12.57 7.40
CA PHE A 254 -32.75 13.21 6.10
C PHE A 254 -31.25 13.25 5.68
N PHE A 255 -30.35 12.69 6.50
CA PHE A 255 -28.91 12.67 6.23
C PHE A 255 -28.38 11.24 6.37
N LYS A 256 -27.16 11.03 5.90
CA LYS A 256 -26.47 9.75 6.14
C LYS A 256 -26.33 9.52 7.64
N ASP A 257 -26.51 8.28 8.07
CA ASP A 257 -26.25 7.88 9.44
C ASP A 257 -24.87 8.34 9.91
N VAL A 258 -24.80 8.94 11.08
CA VAL A 258 -23.56 9.41 11.68
C VAL A 258 -23.15 8.46 12.80
N GLU A 259 -21.91 8.03 12.79
CA GLU A 259 -21.32 7.27 13.88
C GLU A 259 -20.83 8.24 14.96
N VAL A 260 -21.31 8.06 16.19
CA VAL A 260 -20.89 8.83 17.36
C VAL A 260 -20.24 7.89 18.38
N VAL A 261 -19.30 8.43 19.16
CA VAL A 261 -18.63 7.68 20.23
C VAL A 261 -19.68 7.16 21.21
N CYS A 262 -19.57 5.90 21.60
CA CYS A 262 -20.49 5.28 22.57
C CYS A 262 -20.47 6.03 23.89
N PRO A 263 -21.60 6.55 24.37
CA PRO A 263 -21.65 7.36 25.60
C PRO A 263 -21.36 6.53 26.87
N VAL A 264 -21.55 5.19 26.82
CA VAL A 264 -21.35 4.28 27.95
C VAL A 264 -19.88 3.93 28.11
N CYS A 265 -19.22 3.41 27.07
CA CYS A 265 -17.81 2.99 27.16
C CYS A 265 -16.84 4.07 26.66
N GLN A 266 -17.31 5.20 26.18
CA GLN A 266 -16.49 6.30 25.67
C GLN A 266 -15.44 5.87 24.64
N GLY A 267 -15.84 4.95 23.74
CA GLY A 267 -14.97 4.41 22.69
C GLY A 267 -14.17 3.17 23.09
N LYS A 268 -14.06 2.85 24.40
CA LYS A 268 -13.17 1.81 24.92
C LYS A 268 -13.62 0.36 24.68
N ARG A 269 -14.82 0.15 24.12
CA ARG A 269 -15.35 -1.16 23.67
C ARG A 269 -15.64 -2.20 24.76
N PHE A 270 -15.11 -2.06 25.97
CA PHE A 270 -15.20 -3.02 27.07
C PHE A 270 -15.91 -2.44 28.31
N ILE A 271 -16.31 -3.32 29.21
CA ILE A 271 -16.84 -2.93 30.53
C ILE A 271 -15.69 -2.49 31.45
N PRO A 272 -15.98 -1.66 32.50
CA PRO A 272 -14.96 -1.13 33.42
C PRO A 272 -14.12 -2.22 34.11
N GLU A 273 -14.72 -3.36 34.46
CA GLU A 273 -14.07 -4.47 35.13
C GLU A 273 -12.96 -5.09 34.25
N ILE A 274 -13.17 -5.20 32.94
CA ILE A 274 -12.16 -5.68 32.00
C ILE A 274 -11.07 -4.63 31.80
N LEU A 275 -11.42 -3.35 31.78
CA LEU A 275 -10.47 -2.24 31.62
C LEU A 275 -9.60 -2.03 32.88
N ALA A 276 -10.04 -2.50 34.04
CA ALA A 276 -9.26 -2.48 35.27
C ALA A 276 -8.11 -3.50 35.26
N LEU A 277 -8.21 -4.56 34.45
CA LEU A 277 -7.18 -5.60 34.32
C LEU A 277 -6.06 -5.09 33.40
N LYS A 278 -4.82 -5.09 33.93
CA LYS A 278 -3.68 -4.48 33.27
C LYS A 278 -2.53 -5.45 33.07
N TYR A 279 -1.90 -5.38 31.94
CA TYR A 279 -0.62 -5.99 31.61
C TYR A 279 0.40 -4.87 31.40
N HIS A 280 1.51 -4.84 32.14
CA HIS A 280 2.48 -3.75 32.14
C HIS A 280 1.82 -2.36 32.26
N GLU A 281 0.91 -2.20 33.23
CA GLU A 281 0.14 -0.97 33.47
C GLU A 281 -0.83 -0.53 32.36
N HIS A 282 -1.00 -1.32 31.29
CA HIS A 282 -1.91 -1.04 30.17
C HIS A 282 -3.13 -1.96 30.20
N SER A 283 -4.31 -1.38 30.05
CA SER A 283 -5.54 -2.11 29.80
C SER A 283 -5.55 -2.68 28.37
N ILE A 284 -6.51 -3.57 28.08
CA ILE A 284 -6.67 -4.10 26.71
C ILE A 284 -6.99 -2.98 25.69
N ASP A 285 -7.66 -1.90 26.10
CA ASP A 285 -7.94 -0.74 25.28
C ASP A 285 -6.66 0.07 25.01
N ASP A 286 -5.85 0.32 26.04
CA ASP A 286 -4.55 1.01 25.89
C ASP A 286 -3.65 0.25 24.90
N VAL A 287 -3.64 -1.09 24.99
CA VAL A 287 -2.87 -1.96 24.08
C VAL A 287 -3.36 -1.84 22.63
N LEU A 288 -4.67 -1.72 22.41
CA LEU A 288 -5.21 -1.53 21.06
C LEU A 288 -4.86 -0.15 20.47
N HIS A 289 -4.54 0.84 21.30
CA HIS A 289 -4.09 2.16 20.87
C HIS A 289 -2.57 2.28 20.69
N LEU A 290 -1.81 1.21 21.03
CA LEU A 290 -0.40 1.18 20.65
C LEU A 290 -0.25 1.12 19.14
N SER A 291 0.70 1.88 18.61
CA SER A 291 1.17 1.66 17.25
C SER A 291 1.90 0.32 17.14
N VAL A 292 2.04 -0.20 15.93
CA VAL A 292 2.85 -1.40 15.67
C VAL A 292 4.28 -1.21 16.18
N ASP A 293 4.86 0.00 16.00
CA ASP A 293 6.21 0.34 16.46
C ASP A 293 6.32 0.31 18.00
N GLU A 294 5.37 0.93 18.71
CA GLU A 294 5.29 0.89 20.17
C GLU A 294 5.08 -0.55 20.67
N GLY A 295 4.24 -1.32 19.95
CA GLY A 295 3.93 -2.72 20.28
C GLY A 295 5.16 -3.63 20.23
N VAL A 296 6.14 -3.40 19.36
CA VAL A 296 7.39 -4.19 19.30
C VAL A 296 8.16 -4.09 20.61
N GLY A 297 8.25 -2.90 21.21
CA GLY A 297 8.90 -2.71 22.50
C GLY A 297 8.05 -3.26 23.65
N PHE A 298 6.74 -3.02 23.62
CA PHE A 298 5.81 -3.42 24.67
C PHE A 298 5.69 -4.94 24.84
N PHE A 299 5.68 -5.71 23.73
CA PHE A 299 5.56 -7.17 23.75
C PHE A 299 6.91 -7.89 23.67
N SER A 300 8.01 -7.29 24.20
CA SER A 300 9.36 -7.85 24.13
C SER A 300 9.46 -9.32 24.57
N ASP A 301 8.59 -9.75 25.49
CA ASP A 301 8.55 -11.11 26.04
C ASP A 301 7.63 -12.07 25.26
N CYS A 302 6.99 -11.60 24.17
CA CYS A 302 6.00 -12.36 23.42
C CYS A 302 6.44 -12.63 21.96
N PRO A 303 7.31 -13.65 21.70
CA PRO A 303 7.93 -13.89 20.40
C PRO A 303 6.94 -14.00 19.22
N LYS A 304 5.77 -14.58 19.46
CA LYS A 304 4.74 -14.74 18.43
C LYS A 304 4.16 -13.39 17.98
N ILE A 305 3.92 -12.50 18.96
CA ILE A 305 3.39 -11.15 18.67
C ILE A 305 4.47 -10.33 17.96
N ILE A 306 5.71 -10.32 18.49
CA ILE A 306 6.84 -9.58 17.91
C ILE A 306 7.08 -9.97 16.44
N LYS A 307 7.04 -11.26 16.12
CA LYS A 307 7.26 -11.73 14.74
C LYS A 307 6.29 -11.05 13.77
N THR A 308 5.02 -10.96 14.15
CA THR A 308 3.99 -10.32 13.31
C THR A 308 4.17 -8.80 13.27
N LEU A 309 4.46 -8.16 14.42
CA LEU A 309 4.68 -6.71 14.48
C LEU A 309 5.90 -6.28 13.64
N LYS A 310 7.01 -7.01 13.72
CA LYS A 310 8.18 -6.74 12.86
C LYS A 310 7.86 -6.89 11.38
N MET A 311 7.06 -7.87 10.99
CA MET A 311 6.63 -8.00 9.61
C MET A 311 5.77 -6.81 9.16
N LEU A 312 4.91 -6.28 10.04
CA LEU A 312 4.15 -5.06 9.77
C LEU A 312 5.05 -3.82 9.64
N GLN A 313 6.10 -3.70 10.45
CA GLN A 313 7.12 -2.66 10.30
C GLN A 313 7.85 -2.77 8.95
N ASP A 314 8.24 -3.99 8.58
CA ASP A 314 8.96 -4.27 7.33
C ASP A 314 8.17 -3.86 6.07
N VAL A 315 6.84 -3.87 6.14
CA VAL A 315 5.97 -3.39 5.05
C VAL A 315 5.59 -1.90 5.19
N GLY A 316 6.21 -1.18 6.12
CA GLY A 316 5.95 0.27 6.32
C GLY A 316 4.61 0.57 7.00
N LEU A 317 4.11 -0.32 7.85
CA LEU A 317 2.86 -0.15 8.62
C LEU A 317 3.12 0.10 10.12
N GLY A 318 4.34 0.50 10.50
CA GLY A 318 4.76 0.68 11.89
C GLY A 318 3.95 1.73 12.66
N TYR A 319 3.45 2.75 11.97
CA TYR A 319 2.69 3.85 12.56
C TYR A 319 1.22 3.53 12.85
N LEU A 320 0.66 2.44 12.31
CA LEU A 320 -0.74 2.09 12.47
C LEU A 320 -1.02 1.56 13.88
N GLU A 321 -2.15 1.94 14.46
CA GLU A 321 -2.59 1.40 15.74
C GLU A 321 -3.10 -0.04 15.61
N LEU A 322 -2.81 -0.89 16.59
CA LEU A 322 -3.25 -2.30 16.62
C LEU A 322 -4.77 -2.43 16.51
N GLY A 323 -5.50 -1.51 17.12
CA GLY A 323 -6.97 -1.43 17.13
C GLY A 323 -7.57 -0.67 15.95
N GLN A 324 -6.76 -0.15 15.01
CA GLN A 324 -7.25 0.62 13.89
C GLN A 324 -8.13 -0.24 12.97
N VAL A 325 -9.34 0.28 12.68
CA VAL A 325 -10.36 -0.45 11.90
C VAL A 325 -9.95 -0.51 10.44
N LEU A 326 -10.04 -1.68 9.82
CA LEU A 326 -9.58 -1.88 8.43
C LEU A 326 -10.32 -1.04 7.39
N THR A 327 -11.53 -0.55 7.69
CA THR A 327 -12.28 0.33 6.79
C THR A 327 -11.66 1.72 6.66
N THR A 328 -10.85 2.16 7.64
CA THR A 328 -10.17 3.45 7.63
C THR A 328 -8.84 3.43 6.89
N LEU A 329 -8.34 2.24 6.55
CA LEU A 329 -7.08 2.08 5.85
C LEU A 329 -7.20 2.48 4.37
N SER A 330 -6.16 3.11 3.85
CA SER A 330 -6.00 3.37 2.41
C SER A 330 -5.87 2.06 1.61
N GLY A 331 -5.98 2.14 0.29
CA GLY A 331 -5.81 0.99 -0.59
C GLY A 331 -4.42 0.35 -0.46
N GLY A 332 -3.37 1.18 -0.43
CA GLY A 332 -2.00 0.73 -0.28
C GLY A 332 -1.72 0.09 1.10
N GLU A 333 -2.25 0.67 2.19
CA GLU A 333 -2.12 0.08 3.54
C GLU A 333 -2.78 -1.30 3.62
N LYS A 334 -3.98 -1.46 3.06
CA LYS A 334 -4.66 -2.77 2.97
C LYS A 334 -3.84 -3.79 2.21
N GLN A 335 -3.26 -3.38 1.10
CA GLN A 335 -2.42 -4.26 0.28
C GLN A 335 -1.16 -4.70 1.03
N ARG A 336 -0.45 -3.77 1.68
CA ARG A 336 0.73 -4.08 2.49
C ARG A 336 0.40 -4.97 3.69
N LEU A 337 -0.75 -4.72 4.33
CA LEU A 337 -1.25 -5.59 5.41
C LEU A 337 -1.50 -7.02 4.92
N LYS A 338 -2.11 -7.18 3.74
CA LYS A 338 -2.31 -8.47 3.09
C LYS A 338 -0.98 -9.14 2.74
N LEU A 339 0.00 -8.38 2.22
CA LEU A 339 1.34 -8.89 1.93
C LEU A 339 2.02 -9.41 3.21
N ALA A 340 2.01 -8.63 4.30
CA ALA A 340 2.59 -9.02 5.58
C ALA A 340 1.99 -10.33 6.12
N THR A 341 0.66 -10.44 6.12
CA THR A 341 -0.02 -11.65 6.61
C THR A 341 0.26 -12.87 5.74
N THR A 342 0.34 -12.68 4.43
CA THR A 342 0.65 -13.75 3.47
C THR A 342 2.07 -14.29 3.68
N LEU A 343 3.03 -13.40 3.94
CA LEU A 343 4.42 -13.78 4.22
C LEU A 343 4.56 -14.54 5.54
N LEU A 344 3.76 -14.20 6.56
CA LEU A 344 3.77 -14.90 7.83
C LEU A 344 3.28 -16.36 7.73
N THR A 345 2.39 -16.65 6.79
CA THR A 345 1.76 -17.97 6.63
C THR A 345 2.51 -18.93 5.70
N ASN A 346 3.37 -18.41 4.80
CA ASN A 346 4.01 -19.19 3.73
C ASN A 346 5.52 -19.37 3.93
N ILE A 347 5.94 -19.69 5.15
CA ILE A 347 7.34 -19.91 5.50
C ILE A 347 7.79 -21.30 5.00
N ASN A 348 9.03 -21.39 4.48
CA ASN A 348 9.68 -22.62 3.98
C ASN A 348 9.04 -23.27 2.74
N LYS A 349 8.45 -22.49 1.85
CA LYS A 349 7.97 -22.92 0.54
C LYS A 349 8.65 -22.11 -0.55
N HIS A 350 8.78 -22.72 -1.74
CA HIS A 350 9.21 -22.04 -2.96
C HIS A 350 7.97 -21.49 -3.68
N ASN A 351 7.62 -20.27 -3.41
CA ASN A 351 6.40 -19.66 -3.95
C ASN A 351 6.70 -18.67 -5.07
N LEU A 352 5.70 -18.48 -5.94
CA LEU A 352 5.64 -17.37 -6.87
C LEU A 352 4.73 -16.28 -6.30
N TYR A 353 5.29 -15.14 -5.92
CA TYR A 353 4.55 -13.97 -5.47
C TYR A 353 4.23 -13.07 -6.66
N LEU A 354 2.97 -12.76 -6.86
CA LEU A 354 2.47 -11.82 -7.87
C LEU A 354 1.90 -10.61 -7.14
N ILE A 355 2.53 -9.44 -7.29
CA ILE A 355 2.19 -8.25 -6.51
C ILE A 355 1.82 -7.12 -7.46
N ASP A 356 0.70 -6.42 -7.16
CA ASP A 356 0.17 -5.33 -7.97
C ASP A 356 0.49 -3.98 -7.31
N GLU A 357 1.32 -3.18 -7.94
CA GLU A 357 1.67 -1.78 -7.57
C GLU A 357 1.85 -1.56 -6.04
N PRO A 358 2.78 -2.26 -5.38
CA PRO A 358 2.92 -2.18 -3.92
C PRO A 358 3.45 -0.84 -3.39
N THR A 359 3.94 0.05 -4.26
CA THR A 359 4.49 1.36 -3.88
C THR A 359 3.44 2.45 -3.75
N ILE A 360 2.16 2.18 -4.07
CA ILE A 360 1.09 3.18 -4.00
C ILE A 360 0.98 3.74 -2.58
N GLY A 361 0.95 5.09 -2.49
CA GLY A 361 0.88 5.82 -1.22
C GLY A 361 2.12 5.69 -0.33
N LEU A 362 3.28 5.29 -0.90
CA LEU A 362 4.55 5.26 -0.19
C LEU A 362 5.40 6.49 -0.52
N HIS A 363 5.92 7.10 0.53
CA HIS A 363 7.02 8.06 0.37
C HIS A 363 8.26 7.32 -0.21
N PRO A 364 9.09 7.97 -1.03
CA PRO A 364 10.27 7.35 -1.62
C PRO A 364 11.23 6.67 -0.63
N LEU A 365 11.32 7.15 0.61
CA LEU A 365 12.11 6.50 1.67
C LEU A 365 11.51 5.17 2.14
N ASP A 366 10.19 5.05 2.15
CA ASP A 366 9.51 3.82 2.57
C ASP A 366 9.63 2.72 1.50
N ILE A 367 9.85 3.11 0.24
CA ILE A 367 10.13 2.18 -0.86
C ILE A 367 11.44 1.42 -0.62
N GLU A 368 12.45 2.03 0.01
CA GLU A 368 13.69 1.34 0.38
C GLU A 368 13.42 0.17 1.36
N HIS A 369 12.56 0.36 2.34
CA HIS A 369 12.15 -0.71 3.28
C HIS A 369 11.39 -1.83 2.55
N LEU A 370 10.49 -1.48 1.63
CA LEU A 370 9.80 -2.46 0.81
C LEU A 370 10.78 -3.26 -0.07
N LEU A 371 11.78 -2.61 -0.67
CA LEU A 371 12.81 -3.29 -1.45
C LEU A 371 13.61 -4.30 -0.60
N LEU A 372 14.00 -3.91 0.62
CA LEU A 372 14.70 -4.83 1.54
C LEU A 372 13.84 -6.05 1.90
N LEU A 373 12.52 -5.86 2.03
CA LEU A 373 11.61 -6.97 2.25
C LEU A 373 11.52 -7.89 1.03
N LEU A 374 11.36 -7.31 -0.17
CA LEU A 374 11.31 -8.06 -1.43
C LEU A 374 12.60 -8.87 -1.64
N ASP A 375 13.77 -8.29 -1.31
CA ASP A 375 15.04 -8.99 -1.35
C ASP A 375 15.07 -10.18 -0.40
N ARG A 376 14.61 -10.01 0.84
CA ARG A 376 14.52 -11.14 1.80
C ARG A 376 13.60 -12.25 1.31
N ILE A 377 12.50 -11.92 0.65
CA ILE A 377 11.59 -12.91 0.06
C ILE A 377 12.32 -13.71 -1.02
N VAL A 378 13.03 -13.04 -1.92
CA VAL A 378 13.79 -13.67 -3.02
C VAL A 378 14.95 -14.49 -2.45
N ASP A 379 15.71 -13.96 -1.50
CA ASP A 379 16.85 -14.63 -0.87
C ASP A 379 16.43 -15.88 -0.09
N SER A 380 15.16 -15.97 0.31
CA SER A 380 14.56 -17.17 0.91
C SER A 380 14.15 -18.24 -0.13
N GLY A 381 14.53 -18.09 -1.40
CA GLY A 381 14.25 -19.05 -2.47
C GLY A 381 12.87 -18.89 -3.11
N ASN A 382 12.26 -17.72 -3.00
CA ASN A 382 11.00 -17.41 -3.68
C ASN A 382 11.25 -16.61 -4.96
N THR A 383 10.26 -16.61 -5.84
CA THR A 383 10.24 -15.76 -7.03
C THR A 383 9.19 -14.67 -6.87
N VAL A 384 9.54 -13.46 -7.24
CA VAL A 384 8.63 -12.30 -7.15
C VAL A 384 8.43 -11.72 -8.54
N VAL A 385 7.17 -11.50 -8.92
CA VAL A 385 6.77 -10.74 -10.12
C VAL A 385 5.89 -9.58 -9.68
N ILE A 386 6.33 -8.37 -9.95
CA ILE A 386 5.64 -7.13 -9.56
C ILE A 386 5.16 -6.40 -10.81
N VAL A 387 3.91 -5.95 -10.80
CA VAL A 387 3.44 -4.92 -11.73
C VAL A 387 3.78 -3.56 -11.12
N GLU A 388 4.59 -2.75 -11.80
CA GLU A 388 5.07 -1.49 -11.22
C GLU A 388 5.40 -0.42 -12.27
N HIS A 389 5.30 0.84 -11.80
CA HIS A 389 5.68 2.06 -12.52
C HIS A 389 6.77 2.86 -11.80
N ASN A 390 7.01 2.54 -10.53
CA ASN A 390 7.98 3.26 -9.71
C ASN A 390 9.42 2.98 -10.15
N GLN A 391 10.17 4.05 -10.46
CA GLN A 391 11.55 3.96 -10.95
C GLN A 391 12.50 3.25 -9.96
N GLN A 392 12.30 3.40 -8.64
CA GLN A 392 13.16 2.76 -7.65
C GLN A 392 13.02 1.23 -7.70
N ILE A 393 11.79 0.71 -7.80
CA ILE A 393 11.51 -0.72 -7.93
C ILE A 393 12.02 -1.25 -9.28
N ILE A 394 11.77 -0.52 -10.38
CA ILE A 394 12.19 -0.95 -11.72
C ILE A 394 13.73 -1.00 -11.79
N ASN A 395 14.43 0.01 -11.27
CA ASN A 395 15.90 0.02 -11.20
C ASN A 395 16.47 -1.07 -10.27
N ALA A 396 15.68 -1.55 -9.31
CA ALA A 396 16.07 -2.60 -8.39
C ALA A 396 15.73 -4.02 -8.90
N ALA A 397 15.01 -4.15 -10.01
CA ALA A 397 14.62 -5.44 -10.57
C ALA A 397 15.84 -6.23 -11.09
N ASP A 398 15.80 -7.55 -10.96
CA ASP A 398 16.76 -8.44 -11.60
C ASP A 398 16.39 -8.68 -13.08
N TRP A 399 15.08 -8.63 -13.38
CA TRP A 399 14.53 -8.79 -14.72
C TRP A 399 13.32 -7.89 -14.93
N ILE A 400 13.23 -7.26 -16.09
CA ILE A 400 12.13 -6.36 -16.49
C ILE A 400 11.45 -6.90 -17.74
N VAL A 401 10.14 -6.82 -17.77
CA VAL A 401 9.30 -7.03 -18.96
C VAL A 401 8.52 -5.75 -19.20
N ASP A 402 8.83 -5.06 -20.28
CA ASP A 402 8.17 -3.81 -20.71
C ASP A 402 7.08 -4.09 -21.75
N LEU A 403 5.84 -3.73 -21.43
CA LEU A 403 4.67 -3.92 -22.29
C LEU A 403 4.20 -2.59 -22.89
N GLY A 404 3.90 -2.63 -24.18
CA GLY A 404 3.44 -1.45 -24.91
C GLY A 404 3.01 -1.76 -26.34
N PRO A 405 3.24 -0.81 -27.29
CA PRO A 405 3.78 0.55 -27.10
C PRO A 405 2.77 1.55 -26.54
N ALA A 406 1.47 1.17 -26.50
CA ALA A 406 0.37 2.01 -26.07
C ALA A 406 -0.61 1.22 -25.19
N GLY A 407 -1.69 1.85 -24.74
CA GLY A 407 -2.78 1.20 -24.02
C GLY A 407 -3.90 0.72 -24.93
N GLY A 408 -4.73 -0.22 -24.44
CA GLY A 408 -5.90 -0.71 -25.16
C GLY A 408 -5.55 -1.56 -26.39
N ASN A 409 -6.20 -1.29 -27.52
CA ASN A 409 -6.07 -2.12 -28.73
C ASN A 409 -4.67 -2.01 -29.39
N ASP A 410 -3.97 -0.92 -29.18
CA ASP A 410 -2.64 -0.66 -29.73
C ASP A 410 -1.51 -1.15 -28.80
N GLY A 411 -1.88 -1.69 -27.62
CA GLY A 411 -0.97 -2.31 -26.68
C GLY A 411 -0.94 -3.83 -26.75
N GLY A 412 -0.40 -4.45 -25.72
CA GLY A 412 -0.41 -5.91 -25.54
C GLY A 412 0.78 -6.62 -26.19
N TYR A 413 1.83 -5.90 -26.54
CA TYR A 413 3.10 -6.46 -27.03
C TYR A 413 4.18 -6.38 -25.98
N VAL A 414 5.14 -7.31 -26.02
CA VAL A 414 6.43 -7.17 -25.30
C VAL A 414 7.32 -6.25 -26.13
N ILE A 415 7.67 -5.10 -25.58
CA ILE A 415 8.54 -4.13 -26.23
C ILE A 415 9.99 -4.45 -25.96
N ALA A 416 10.28 -4.79 -24.71
CA ALA A 416 11.62 -5.17 -24.28
C ALA A 416 11.52 -6.14 -23.07
N ALA A 417 12.53 -7.02 -22.95
CA ALA A 417 12.73 -7.83 -21.75
C ALA A 417 14.23 -7.99 -21.50
N GLY A 418 14.66 -7.87 -20.24
CA GLY A 418 16.07 -7.94 -19.88
C GLY A 418 16.35 -7.37 -18.51
N THR A 419 17.64 -7.22 -18.19
CA THR A 419 18.07 -6.49 -16.99
C THR A 419 17.78 -4.99 -17.14
N PRO A 420 17.78 -4.20 -16.05
CA PRO A 420 17.64 -2.74 -16.15
C PRO A 420 18.63 -2.08 -17.14
N ASN A 421 19.84 -2.61 -17.25
CA ASN A 421 20.84 -2.11 -18.20
C ASN A 421 20.45 -2.40 -19.66
N ASP A 422 19.87 -3.58 -19.93
CA ASP A 422 19.41 -3.95 -21.28
C ASP A 422 18.21 -3.08 -21.69
N ILE A 423 17.30 -2.81 -20.77
CA ILE A 423 16.13 -1.95 -20.99
C ILE A 423 16.55 -0.51 -21.26
N LYS A 424 17.49 0.03 -20.49
CA LYS A 424 18.01 1.39 -20.67
C LYS A 424 18.67 1.61 -22.02
N GLY A 425 19.29 0.56 -22.58
CA GLY A 425 19.91 0.59 -23.92
C GLY A 425 18.94 0.34 -25.07
N ASN A 426 17.67 0.08 -24.82
CA ASN A 426 16.70 -0.27 -25.84
C ASN A 426 15.87 0.95 -26.28
N GLU A 427 16.10 1.43 -27.49
CA GLU A 427 15.41 2.59 -28.08
C GLU A 427 13.88 2.42 -28.22
N ASN A 428 13.37 1.19 -28.22
CA ASN A 428 11.94 0.92 -28.30
C ASN A 428 11.26 0.96 -26.92
N SER A 429 12.02 0.88 -25.83
CA SER A 429 11.48 0.87 -24.47
C SER A 429 11.18 2.28 -23.99
N ILE A 430 9.89 2.56 -23.73
CA ILE A 430 9.47 3.85 -23.19
C ILE A 430 10.03 4.03 -21.76
N ILE A 431 10.03 2.98 -20.96
CA ILE A 431 10.56 3.06 -19.59
C ILE A 431 12.09 3.21 -19.58
N GLY A 432 12.78 2.74 -20.61
CA GLY A 432 14.23 2.89 -20.75
C GLY A 432 14.72 4.34 -20.72
N GLU A 433 13.90 5.28 -21.20
CA GLU A 433 14.20 6.73 -21.16
C GLU A 433 14.21 7.31 -19.73
N PHE A 434 13.56 6.60 -18.77
CA PHE A 434 13.39 7.05 -17.39
C PHE A 434 14.29 6.30 -16.38
N LEU A 435 15.15 5.36 -16.82
CA LEU A 435 16.08 4.55 -16.02
C LEU A 435 17.54 5.15 -15.94
#